data_c19ccde46c0b3158cf0375eeabbca420
#
_entry.id   c19ccde46c0b3158cf0375eeabbca420
#
_cell.length_a   1.000
_cell.length_b   1.000
_cell.length_c   1.000
_cell.angle_alpha   90.00
_cell.angle_beta   90.00
_cell.angle_gamma   90.00
#
_symmetry.space_group_name_H-M   'P 1'
#
loop_
_entity.id
_entity.type
_entity.pdbx_description
1 polymer ?
#
loop_
_entity_poly.entity_id
_entity_poly.type
_entity_poly.pdbx_seq_one_letter_code
_entity_poly.pdbx_strand_id
1 'polypeptide(L)'
;LDSKKNPVAKDTLLDMISNHSEKVLGVRPKEHVASNFLGMANQIGENPYHEYGLVSWSTIRPKGVRDKAYLVLQKAGKPMHFREVAHAINGMNWMKKAAHPQTVHNELIKAGDRFVLVGRGLYALREWGYTPGTVSDVMKEVLTSALKPMTKDELIRKVMEKRFVKENTILLNLQ
;
A
#
# COMPACT_ATOMS: atom_id res chain seq x y z
N LEU A 1 -3.55 18.74 5.10
CA LEU A 1 -3.81 17.33 4.83
C LEU A 1 -4.02 17.06 3.33
N ASP A 2 -4.81 17.89 2.67
CA ASP A 2 -5.22 17.63 1.27
C ASP A 2 -4.04 17.63 0.29
N SER A 3 -3.02 18.46 0.51
CA SER A 3 -1.81 18.53 -0.32
C SER A 3 -0.95 17.26 -0.27
N LYS A 4 -1.01 16.47 0.82
CA LYS A 4 -0.21 15.25 0.98
C LYS A 4 -0.94 13.98 0.57
N LYS A 5 -2.28 13.96 0.58
CA LYS A 5 -3.18 12.80 0.27
C LYS A 5 -2.82 11.49 1.00
N ASN A 6 -2.00 11.55 2.05
CA ASN A 6 -1.56 10.41 2.85
C ASN A 6 -1.93 10.60 4.32
N PRO A 7 -2.37 9.55 5.01
CA PRO A 7 -2.59 9.57 6.45
C PRO A 7 -1.31 9.96 7.20
N VAL A 8 -1.48 10.62 8.33
CA VAL A 8 -0.37 11.09 9.20
C VAL A 8 -0.58 10.63 10.63
N ALA A 9 0.51 10.48 11.38
CA ALA A 9 0.44 10.20 12.82
C ALA A 9 -0.25 11.36 13.56
N LYS A 10 -0.83 11.05 14.73
CA LYS A 10 -1.55 12.05 15.57
C LYS A 10 -0.66 13.25 15.87
N ASP A 11 0.57 13.02 16.33
CA ASP A 11 1.48 14.09 16.73
C ASP A 11 1.82 15.02 15.55
N THR A 12 2.08 14.43 14.37
CA THR A 12 2.28 15.21 13.13
C THR A 12 1.07 16.07 12.80
N LEU A 13 -0.15 15.56 12.98
CA LEU A 13 -1.36 16.32 12.74
C LEU A 13 -1.54 17.45 13.75
N LEU A 14 -1.26 17.21 15.03
CA LEU A 14 -1.31 18.24 16.09
C LEU A 14 -0.30 19.36 15.83
N ASP A 15 0.91 19.01 15.38
CA ASP A 15 1.93 19.99 14.97
C ASP A 15 1.46 20.81 13.75
N MET A 16 0.84 20.16 12.76
CA MET A 16 0.28 20.86 11.60
C MET A 16 -0.81 21.86 12.01
N ILE A 17 -1.71 21.48 12.93
CA ILE A 17 -2.75 22.35 13.47
C ILE A 17 -2.13 23.52 14.21
N SER A 18 -1.16 23.26 15.10
CA SER A 18 -0.50 24.28 15.91
C SER A 18 0.25 25.30 15.05
N ASN A 19 1.01 24.82 14.08
CA ASN A 19 1.76 25.68 13.15
C ASN A 19 0.82 26.52 12.26
N HIS A 20 -0.30 25.93 11.82
CA HIS A 20 -1.29 26.67 11.04
C HIS A 20 -1.99 27.75 11.88
N SER A 21 -2.38 27.42 13.11
CA SER A 21 -2.98 28.37 14.06
C SER A 21 -2.03 29.53 14.34
N GLU A 22 -0.77 29.28 14.61
CA GLU A 22 0.24 30.30 14.84
C GLU A 22 0.40 31.24 13.64
N LYS A 23 0.40 30.65 12.41
CA LYS A 23 0.52 31.43 11.17
C LYS A 23 -0.71 32.30 10.89
N VAL A 24 -1.93 31.85 11.21
CA VAL A 24 -3.19 32.53 10.86
C VAL A 24 -3.69 33.42 11.98
N LEU A 25 -3.56 32.96 13.23
CA LEU A 25 -4.12 33.63 14.41
C LEU A 25 -3.04 34.28 15.30
N GLY A 26 -1.77 34.10 15.00
CA GLY A 26 -0.66 34.58 15.82
C GLY A 26 -0.51 33.87 17.18
N VAL A 27 -1.25 32.76 17.40
CA VAL A 27 -1.26 32.04 18.68
C VAL A 27 -1.04 30.56 18.43
N ARG A 28 -0.07 29.97 19.15
CA ARG A 28 0.16 28.53 19.16
C ARG A 28 -0.69 27.91 20.28
N PRO A 29 -1.68 27.06 19.94
CA PRO A 29 -2.54 26.42 20.94
C PRO A 29 -1.73 25.41 21.76
N LYS A 30 -2.11 25.21 23.02
CA LYS A 30 -1.60 24.10 23.83
C LYS A 30 -2.10 22.77 23.24
N GLU A 31 -1.32 21.70 23.43
CA GLU A 31 -1.59 20.38 22.81
C GLU A 31 -3.02 19.87 23.10
N HIS A 32 -3.51 20.00 24.33
CA HIS A 32 -4.88 19.58 24.68
C HIS A 32 -5.94 20.36 23.93
N VAL A 33 -5.70 21.65 23.63
CA VAL A 33 -6.62 22.48 22.84
C VAL A 33 -6.63 22.02 21.39
N ALA A 34 -5.46 21.79 20.79
CA ALA A 34 -5.33 21.23 19.45
C ALA A 34 -6.00 19.84 19.34
N SER A 35 -5.85 18.99 20.35
CA SER A 35 -6.48 17.67 20.43
C SER A 35 -8.01 17.75 20.52
N ASN A 36 -8.56 18.72 21.26
CA ASN A 36 -10.01 18.96 21.35
C ASN A 36 -10.57 19.42 20.00
N PHE A 37 -9.88 20.31 19.29
CA PHE A 37 -10.27 20.70 17.92
C PHE A 37 -10.29 19.52 16.97
N LEU A 38 -9.30 18.62 17.07
CA LEU A 38 -9.27 17.40 16.29
C LEU A 38 -10.51 16.52 16.56
N GLY A 39 -10.92 16.36 17.82
CA GLY A 39 -12.11 15.61 18.22
C GLY A 39 -13.44 16.18 17.72
N MET A 40 -13.50 17.50 17.47
CA MET A 40 -14.68 18.18 16.93
C MET A 40 -14.72 18.21 15.39
N ALA A 41 -13.62 17.88 14.73
CA ALA A 41 -13.50 17.98 13.27
C ALA A 41 -14.14 16.76 12.56
N ASN A 42 -15.41 16.87 12.18
CA ASN A 42 -16.17 15.80 11.51
C ASN A 42 -15.56 15.32 10.19
N GLN A 43 -14.68 16.11 9.57
CA GLN A 43 -14.02 15.77 8.30
C GLN A 43 -12.72 14.98 8.49
N ILE A 44 -12.21 14.90 9.71
CA ILE A 44 -11.00 14.17 10.06
C ILE A 44 -11.40 12.86 10.72
N GLY A 45 -10.75 11.78 10.34
CA GLY A 45 -10.97 10.44 10.89
C GLY A 45 -9.64 9.76 11.18
N GLU A 46 -9.75 8.70 11.95
CA GLU A 46 -8.65 7.80 12.30
C GLU A 46 -8.85 6.45 11.60
N ASN A 47 -7.77 5.87 11.08
CA ASN A 47 -7.78 4.52 10.55
C ASN A 47 -7.35 3.50 11.62
N PRO A 48 -7.49 2.17 11.39
CA PRO A 48 -7.09 1.14 12.35
C PRO A 48 -5.60 1.07 12.69
N TYR A 49 -4.77 1.81 12.01
CA TYR A 49 -3.33 1.97 12.30
C TYR A 49 -3.02 3.25 13.08
N HIS A 50 -4.06 3.87 13.68
CA HIS A 50 -3.95 5.12 14.45
C HIS A 50 -3.37 6.30 13.65
N GLU A 51 -3.66 6.34 12.34
CA GLU A 51 -3.32 7.45 11.48
C GLU A 51 -4.55 8.26 11.11
N TYR A 52 -4.34 9.56 10.98
CA TYR A 52 -5.37 10.56 10.77
C TYR A 52 -5.33 11.12 9.36
N GLY A 53 -6.50 11.43 8.83
CA GLY A 53 -6.67 12.02 7.51
C GLY A 53 -8.12 12.39 7.25
N LEU A 54 -8.43 12.81 6.03
CA LEU A 54 -9.82 13.15 5.68
C LEU A 54 -10.66 11.87 5.60
N VAL A 55 -11.86 11.92 6.16
CA VAL A 55 -12.83 10.80 6.12
C VAL A 55 -13.25 10.41 4.71
N SER A 56 -13.04 11.27 3.73
CA SER A 56 -13.25 11.00 2.31
C SER A 56 -12.19 10.07 1.70
N TRP A 57 -11.04 9.90 2.35
CA TRP A 57 -9.97 9.04 1.86
C TRP A 57 -10.27 7.57 2.15
N SER A 58 -10.06 6.71 1.16
CA SER A 58 -10.21 5.25 1.32
C SER A 58 -9.19 4.64 2.29
N THR A 59 -8.07 5.32 2.53
CA THR A 59 -7.06 4.95 3.52
C THR A 59 -7.47 5.28 4.96
N ILE A 60 -8.47 6.15 5.15
CA ILE A 60 -9.04 6.49 6.46
C ILE A 60 -10.33 5.70 6.71
N ARG A 61 -11.26 5.70 5.74
CA ARG A 61 -12.52 4.94 5.80
C ARG A 61 -12.63 3.95 4.64
N PRO A 62 -11.92 2.82 4.69
CA PRO A 62 -12.01 1.81 3.64
C PRO A 62 -13.41 1.19 3.62
N LYS A 63 -14.10 1.30 2.47
CA LYS A 63 -15.49 0.87 2.33
C LYS A 63 -15.62 -0.62 1.99
N GLY A 64 -14.71 -1.14 1.18
CA GLY A 64 -14.76 -2.52 0.70
C GLY A 64 -13.49 -3.32 0.98
N VAL A 65 -13.49 -4.58 0.58
CA VAL A 65 -12.32 -5.48 0.69
C VAL A 65 -11.11 -4.90 -0.06
N ARG A 66 -11.34 -4.28 -1.20
CA ARG A 66 -10.33 -3.66 -2.06
C ARG A 66 -9.55 -2.55 -1.35
N ASP A 67 -10.27 -1.62 -0.71
CA ASP A 67 -9.63 -0.52 0.02
C ASP A 67 -8.88 -1.02 1.25
N LYS A 68 -9.42 -2.04 1.93
CA LYS A 68 -8.78 -2.68 3.08
C LYS A 68 -7.51 -3.41 2.69
N ALA A 69 -7.54 -4.16 1.59
CA ALA A 69 -6.38 -4.84 1.04
C ALA A 69 -5.27 -3.85 0.64
N TYR A 70 -5.66 -2.72 0.04
CA TYR A 70 -4.71 -1.65 -0.28
C TYR A 70 -4.00 -1.14 0.97
N LEU A 71 -4.76 -0.80 2.01
CA LEU A 71 -4.20 -0.28 3.26
C LEU A 71 -3.30 -1.33 3.96
N VAL A 72 -3.70 -2.60 3.97
CA VAL A 72 -2.88 -3.70 4.52
C VAL A 72 -1.55 -3.82 3.78
N LEU A 73 -1.57 -3.85 2.45
CA LEU A 73 -0.35 -3.93 1.64
C LEU A 73 0.54 -2.70 1.83
N GLN A 74 -0.06 -1.49 1.81
CA GLN A 74 0.66 -0.24 2.04
C GLN A 74 1.39 -0.25 3.38
N LYS A 75 0.75 -0.75 4.45
CA LYS A 75 1.37 -0.87 5.77
C LYS A 75 2.44 -1.95 5.85
N ALA A 76 2.24 -3.06 5.16
CA ALA A 76 3.24 -4.12 5.11
C ALA A 76 4.50 -3.71 4.35
N GLY A 77 4.40 -2.77 3.40
CA GLY A 77 5.51 -2.29 2.58
C GLY A 77 6.15 -3.36 1.68
N LYS A 78 5.50 -4.52 1.51
CA LYS A 78 6.02 -5.67 0.75
C LYS A 78 4.87 -6.47 0.14
N PRO A 79 5.14 -7.25 -0.94
CA PRO A 79 4.17 -8.17 -1.48
C PRO A 79 3.69 -9.18 -0.44
N MET A 80 2.39 -9.48 -0.46
CA MET A 80 1.76 -10.44 0.45
C MET A 80 0.92 -11.46 -0.33
N HIS A 81 0.84 -12.67 0.20
CA HIS A 81 -0.09 -13.67 -0.32
C HIS A 81 -1.55 -13.28 0.01
N PHE A 82 -2.49 -13.53 -0.91
CA PHE A 82 -3.89 -13.12 -0.70
C PHE A 82 -4.52 -13.68 0.59
N ARG A 83 -4.06 -14.84 1.06
CA ARG A 83 -4.48 -15.42 2.36
C ARG A 83 -3.97 -14.61 3.54
N GLU A 84 -2.74 -14.12 3.48
CA GLU A 84 -2.15 -13.24 4.51
C GLU A 84 -2.86 -11.89 4.54
N VAL A 85 -3.18 -11.35 3.35
CA VAL A 85 -4.00 -10.12 3.23
C VAL A 85 -5.37 -10.33 3.87
N ALA A 86 -6.04 -11.45 3.60
CA ALA A 86 -7.33 -11.79 4.22
C ALA A 86 -7.21 -11.92 5.74
N HIS A 87 -6.15 -12.58 6.23
CA HIS A 87 -5.89 -12.71 7.66
C HIS A 87 -5.68 -11.35 8.34
N ALA A 88 -4.87 -10.48 7.73
CA ALA A 88 -4.62 -9.13 8.24
C ALA A 88 -5.90 -8.28 8.25
N ILE A 89 -6.73 -8.33 7.20
CA ILE A 89 -8.03 -7.66 7.17
C ILE A 89 -8.91 -8.14 8.33
N ASN A 90 -8.97 -9.43 8.58
CA ASN A 90 -9.81 -9.99 9.64
C ASN A 90 -9.28 -9.64 11.04
N GLY A 91 -7.98 -9.54 11.21
CA GLY A 91 -7.36 -9.16 12.48
C GLY A 91 -7.66 -7.72 12.93
N MET A 92 -8.05 -6.85 12.00
CA MET A 92 -8.35 -5.44 12.31
C MET A 92 -9.78 -5.19 12.81
N ASN A 93 -10.66 -6.21 12.85
CA ASN A 93 -12.06 -6.12 13.32
C ASN A 93 -12.91 -5.01 12.67
N TRP A 94 -12.58 -4.56 11.47
CA TRP A 94 -13.31 -3.51 10.74
C TRP A 94 -14.42 -4.04 9.82
N MET A 95 -14.75 -5.31 9.96
CA MET A 95 -15.83 -5.95 9.21
C MET A 95 -16.75 -6.72 10.16
N LYS A 96 -18.06 -6.59 9.96
CA LYS A 96 -19.05 -7.42 10.68
C LYS A 96 -18.95 -8.91 10.30
N LYS A 97 -18.51 -9.21 9.08
CA LYS A 97 -18.32 -10.56 8.55
C LYS A 97 -16.87 -10.71 8.06
N ALA A 98 -16.22 -11.81 8.45
CA ALA A 98 -14.85 -12.10 8.04
C ALA A 98 -14.69 -12.14 6.52
N ALA A 99 -13.60 -11.57 6.02
CA ALA A 99 -13.25 -11.63 4.61
C ALA A 99 -12.74 -13.04 4.26
N HIS A 100 -13.44 -13.73 3.37
CA HIS A 100 -12.98 -15.03 2.88
C HIS A 100 -11.76 -14.83 1.95
N PRO A 101 -10.69 -15.65 2.06
CA PRO A 101 -9.48 -15.49 1.24
C PRO A 101 -9.77 -15.46 -0.27
N GLN A 102 -10.68 -16.30 -0.76
CA GLN A 102 -11.04 -16.32 -2.18
C GLN A 102 -11.73 -15.04 -2.63
N THR A 103 -12.54 -14.42 -1.76
CA THR A 103 -13.15 -13.11 -2.05
C THR A 103 -12.08 -12.03 -2.16
N VAL A 104 -11.10 -12.05 -1.23
CA VAL A 104 -9.96 -11.12 -1.30
C VAL A 104 -9.19 -11.32 -2.61
N HIS A 105 -8.85 -12.57 -2.95
CA HIS A 105 -8.17 -12.91 -4.21
C HIS A 105 -8.91 -12.33 -5.43
N ASN A 106 -10.21 -12.59 -5.54
CA ASN A 106 -11.03 -12.11 -6.66
C ASN A 106 -11.07 -10.57 -6.72
N GLU A 107 -11.15 -9.90 -5.59
CA GLU A 107 -11.12 -8.43 -5.55
C GLU A 107 -9.76 -7.85 -5.92
N LEU A 108 -8.65 -8.50 -5.54
CA LEU A 108 -7.31 -8.11 -5.97
C LEU A 108 -7.12 -8.25 -7.49
N ILE A 109 -7.64 -9.35 -8.09
CA ILE A 109 -7.61 -9.53 -9.55
C ILE A 109 -8.42 -8.46 -10.25
N LYS A 110 -9.66 -8.21 -9.81
CA LYS A 110 -10.56 -7.21 -10.41
C LYS A 110 -10.01 -5.79 -10.35
N ALA A 111 -9.23 -5.47 -9.33
CA ALA A 111 -8.61 -4.17 -9.14
C ALA A 111 -7.16 -4.13 -9.67
N GLY A 112 -6.94 -4.63 -10.87
CA GLY A 112 -5.63 -4.64 -11.53
C GLY A 112 -5.04 -3.26 -11.83
N ASP A 113 -5.82 -2.19 -11.69
CA ASP A 113 -5.36 -0.80 -11.68
C ASP A 113 -4.55 -0.44 -10.42
N ARG A 114 -4.84 -1.08 -9.28
CA ARG A 114 -4.19 -0.86 -7.98
C ARG A 114 -3.21 -1.96 -7.58
N PHE A 115 -3.49 -3.20 -7.96
CA PHE A 115 -2.72 -4.37 -7.55
C PHE A 115 -2.08 -5.07 -8.74
N VAL A 116 -0.93 -5.68 -8.49
CA VAL A 116 -0.21 -6.49 -9.47
C VAL A 116 0.14 -7.84 -8.87
N LEU A 117 -0.09 -8.91 -9.64
CA LEU A 117 0.29 -10.28 -9.28
C LEU A 117 1.79 -10.46 -9.55
N VAL A 118 2.58 -10.63 -8.51
CA VAL A 118 4.04 -10.73 -8.59
C VAL A 118 4.59 -12.13 -8.31
N GLY A 119 3.72 -13.08 -7.97
CA GLY A 119 4.07 -14.48 -7.69
C GLY A 119 2.80 -15.32 -7.58
N ARG A 120 2.91 -16.61 -7.22
CA ARG A 120 1.75 -17.50 -7.02
C ARG A 120 0.90 -17.00 -5.85
N GLY A 121 -0.20 -16.30 -6.16
CA GLY A 121 -1.09 -15.70 -5.17
C GLY A 121 -0.49 -14.52 -4.39
N LEU A 122 0.70 -14.04 -4.76
CA LEU A 122 1.36 -12.89 -4.17
C LEU A 122 0.97 -11.62 -4.91
N TYR A 123 0.50 -10.63 -4.17
CA TYR A 123 0.09 -9.33 -4.69
C TYR A 123 0.95 -8.22 -4.11
N ALA A 124 1.22 -7.23 -4.94
CA ALA A 124 1.89 -5.98 -4.60
C ALA A 124 1.02 -4.80 -5.00
N LEU A 125 1.32 -3.60 -4.50
CA LEU A 125 0.73 -2.39 -5.02
C LEU A 125 1.39 -2.04 -6.36
N ARG A 126 0.60 -1.63 -7.35
CA ARG A 126 1.08 -1.24 -8.68
C ARG A 126 2.06 -0.06 -8.60
N GLU A 127 1.83 0.86 -7.68
CA GLU A 127 2.69 2.02 -7.42
C GLU A 127 4.11 1.66 -6.94
N TRP A 128 4.36 0.42 -6.52
CA TRP A 128 5.70 -0.06 -6.18
C TRP A 128 6.57 -0.40 -7.40
N GLY A 129 6.03 -0.29 -8.61
CA GLY A 129 6.77 -0.44 -9.85
C GLY A 129 7.04 -1.87 -10.31
N TYR A 130 6.41 -2.88 -9.70
CA TYR A 130 6.55 -4.27 -10.15
C TYR A 130 5.91 -4.48 -11.52
N THR A 131 6.62 -5.20 -12.40
CA THR A 131 6.11 -5.56 -13.73
C THR A 131 5.11 -6.72 -13.63
N PRO A 132 3.90 -6.58 -14.20
CA PRO A 132 2.94 -7.67 -14.31
C PRO A 132 3.41 -8.76 -15.28
N GLY A 133 2.84 -9.97 -15.17
CA GLY A 133 3.14 -11.08 -16.08
C GLY A 133 3.86 -12.24 -15.42
N THR A 134 4.35 -13.18 -16.21
CA THR A 134 5.16 -14.31 -15.74
C THR A 134 6.63 -13.91 -15.57
N VAL A 135 7.42 -14.74 -14.90
CA VAL A 135 8.88 -14.54 -14.82
C VAL A 135 9.49 -14.45 -16.21
N SER A 136 9.04 -15.33 -17.12
CA SER A 136 9.48 -15.35 -18.52
C SER A 136 9.16 -14.03 -19.25
N ASP A 137 8.00 -13.44 -19.00
CA ASP A 137 7.61 -12.16 -19.62
C ASP A 137 8.52 -11.01 -19.15
N VAL A 138 8.81 -10.97 -17.84
CA VAL A 138 9.72 -9.96 -17.26
C VAL A 138 11.14 -10.16 -17.77
N MET A 139 11.60 -11.42 -17.90
CA MET A 139 12.91 -11.72 -18.50
C MET A 139 12.99 -11.23 -19.94
N LYS A 140 11.97 -11.51 -20.76
CA LYS A 140 11.89 -11.03 -22.15
C LYS A 140 11.92 -9.51 -22.20
N GLU A 141 11.14 -8.83 -21.37
CA GLU A 141 11.13 -7.36 -21.29
C GLU A 141 12.51 -6.81 -20.94
N VAL A 142 13.18 -7.38 -19.94
CA VAL A 142 14.52 -6.96 -19.51
C VAL A 142 15.53 -7.13 -20.64
N LEU A 143 15.51 -8.29 -21.32
CA LEU A 143 16.40 -8.56 -22.44
C LEU A 143 16.11 -7.68 -23.66
N THR A 144 14.84 -7.44 -23.98
CA THR A 144 14.45 -6.57 -25.11
C THR A 144 14.82 -5.12 -24.85
N SER A 145 14.74 -4.67 -23.59
CA SER A 145 15.13 -3.31 -23.19
C SER A 145 16.64 -3.11 -23.13
N ALA A 146 17.41 -4.19 -23.11
CA ALA A 146 18.86 -4.14 -23.05
C ALA A 146 19.43 -3.86 -24.44
N LEU A 147 20.23 -2.79 -24.54
CA LEU A 147 20.94 -2.44 -25.80
C LEU A 147 22.17 -3.31 -26.08
N LYS A 148 22.55 -4.17 -25.12
CA LYS A 148 23.76 -5.02 -25.17
C LYS A 148 23.46 -6.40 -24.58
N PRO A 149 24.20 -7.45 -25.01
CA PRO A 149 24.17 -8.75 -24.32
C PRO A 149 24.39 -8.60 -22.82
N MET A 150 23.69 -9.38 -22.04
CA MET A 150 23.66 -9.32 -20.58
C MET A 150 24.14 -10.64 -20.00
N THR A 151 24.93 -10.60 -18.93
CA THR A 151 25.34 -11.79 -18.20
C THR A 151 24.14 -12.38 -17.44
N LYS A 152 24.24 -13.67 -17.08
CA LYS A 152 23.22 -14.37 -16.31
C LYS A 152 22.93 -13.65 -14.98
N ASP A 153 23.98 -13.22 -14.26
CA ASP A 153 23.85 -12.55 -12.96
C ASP A 153 23.22 -11.16 -13.07
N GLU A 154 23.55 -10.44 -14.14
CA GLU A 154 22.91 -9.14 -14.43
C GLU A 154 21.42 -9.31 -14.73
N LEU A 155 21.05 -10.35 -15.50
CA LEU A 155 19.65 -10.65 -15.80
C LEU A 155 18.89 -11.02 -14.53
N ILE A 156 19.44 -11.89 -13.70
CA ILE A 156 18.84 -12.28 -12.41
C ILE A 156 18.58 -11.04 -11.56
N ARG A 157 19.59 -10.19 -11.36
CA ARG A 157 19.47 -8.96 -10.56
C ARG A 157 18.37 -8.05 -11.09
N LYS A 158 18.36 -7.76 -12.40
CA LYS A 158 17.34 -6.88 -13.02
C LYS A 158 15.92 -7.46 -12.97
N VAL A 159 15.78 -8.77 -13.08
CA VAL A 159 14.47 -9.43 -12.92
C VAL A 159 14.00 -9.35 -11.46
N MET A 160 14.88 -9.53 -10.49
CA MET A 160 14.55 -9.42 -9.06
C MET A 160 14.18 -7.99 -8.66
N GLU A 161 14.75 -6.95 -9.29
CA GLU A 161 14.35 -5.55 -9.10
C GLU A 161 12.92 -5.29 -9.59
N LYS A 162 12.52 -5.93 -10.69
CA LYS A 162 11.20 -5.73 -11.32
C LYS A 162 10.12 -6.69 -10.79
N ARG A 163 10.51 -7.78 -10.13
CA ARG A 163 9.57 -8.80 -9.67
C ARG A 163 10.04 -9.47 -8.38
N PHE A 164 9.10 -9.72 -7.48
CA PHE A 164 9.37 -10.42 -6.22
C PHE A 164 9.45 -11.93 -6.45
N VAL A 165 10.63 -12.45 -6.83
CA VAL A 165 10.87 -13.87 -7.11
C VAL A 165 12.21 -14.32 -6.51
N LYS A 166 12.31 -15.62 -6.24
CA LYS A 166 13.57 -16.24 -5.83
C LYS A 166 14.46 -16.48 -7.05
N GLU A 167 15.77 -16.35 -6.89
CA GLU A 167 16.77 -16.59 -7.92
C GLU A 167 16.57 -17.95 -8.62
N ASN A 168 16.38 -19.03 -7.85
CA ASN A 168 16.14 -20.37 -8.40
C ASN A 168 14.95 -20.43 -9.38
N THR A 169 13.91 -19.60 -9.16
CA THR A 169 12.78 -19.56 -10.09
C THR A 169 13.17 -18.91 -11.43
N ILE A 170 14.05 -17.91 -11.39
CA ILE A 170 14.59 -17.29 -12.62
C ILE A 170 15.47 -18.29 -13.35
N LEU A 171 16.35 -19.00 -12.64
CA LEU A 171 17.24 -20.02 -13.20
C LEU A 171 16.49 -21.13 -13.92
N LEU A 172 15.38 -21.61 -13.33
CA LEU A 172 14.51 -22.62 -13.93
C LEU A 172 13.80 -22.14 -15.20
N ASN A 173 13.61 -20.84 -15.38
CA ASN A 173 13.01 -20.26 -16.59
C ASN A 173 14.05 -19.89 -17.67
N LEU A 174 15.35 -20.00 -17.36
CA LEU A 174 16.46 -19.80 -18.30
C LEU A 174 16.85 -21.08 -19.05
N GLN A 175 16.38 -22.23 -18.58
CA GLN A 175 16.58 -23.55 -19.24
C GLN A 175 15.53 -23.74 -20.34
#